data_17b8501a6f25aaa69a6da9f31344a382
#
_entry.id   17b8501a6f25aaa69a6da9f31344a382
#
_cell.length_a   1.000
_cell.length_b   1.000
_cell.length_c   1.000
_cell.angle_alpha   90.00
_cell.angle_beta   90.00
_cell.angle_gamma   90.00
#
_symmetry.space_group_name_H-M   'P 1'
#
loop_
_entity.id
_entity.type
_entity.pdbx_description
1 polymer ?
#
loop_
_entity_poly.entity_id
_entity_poly.type
_entity_poly.pdbx_seq_one_letter_code
_entity_poly.pdbx_strand_id
1 'polypeptide(L)'
;MSTIKTNAIQTTAGKPILNSTGSILQVNQTVKTDVFSTTSTTYTDVTGLSVSITPSSTSNKILVIGHMSLGVSTVDRYATFGKLVRNSTDIYIADSAGSRDRGTFSYQQGGFEGPLSLHFCYLDSPATTSSTTYKVQIRAESPQTAYINRGLEADGDSAITPRTVSSITVMEISG
;
A
#
# COMPACT_ATOMS: atom_id res chain seq x y z
N MET A 1 11.62 11.37 47.34
CA MET A 1 11.36 11.24 45.87
C MET A 1 10.36 10.11 45.68
N SER A 2 9.20 10.42 45.15
CA SER A 2 8.15 9.41 44.96
C SER A 2 8.40 8.64 43.68
N THR A 3 8.75 7.37 43.76
CA THR A 3 8.96 6.52 42.60
C THR A 3 7.65 5.83 42.26
N ILE A 4 7.07 6.11 41.10
CA ILE A 4 5.94 5.34 40.59
C ILE A 4 6.50 4.00 40.10
N LYS A 5 6.39 2.95 40.91
CA LYS A 5 6.62 1.57 40.49
C LYS A 5 5.32 1.02 39.95
N THR A 6 5.16 1.03 38.64
CA THR A 6 4.00 0.43 37.98
C THR A 6 4.47 -0.42 36.83
N ASN A 7 3.91 -1.61 36.68
CA ASN A 7 4.11 -2.45 35.49
C ASN A 7 3.28 -1.95 34.29
N ALA A 8 2.39 -1.00 34.54
CA ALA A 8 1.60 -0.34 33.52
C ALA A 8 1.15 1.03 34.01
N ILE A 9 1.13 2.03 33.13
CA ILE A 9 0.42 3.28 33.33
C ILE A 9 -1.02 3.04 32.92
N GLN A 10 -1.95 3.25 33.86
CA GLN A 10 -3.37 2.98 33.64
C GLN A 10 -4.19 4.25 33.85
N THR A 11 -5.36 4.32 33.21
CA THR A 11 -6.38 5.31 33.56
C THR A 11 -6.94 5.02 34.96
N THR A 12 -7.66 5.96 35.55
CA THR A 12 -8.38 5.75 36.82
C THR A 12 -9.39 4.59 36.75
N ALA A 13 -9.85 4.20 35.56
CA ALA A 13 -10.72 3.05 35.33
C ALA A 13 -9.93 1.73 35.10
N GLY A 14 -8.62 1.70 35.38
CA GLY A 14 -7.77 0.52 35.24
C GLY A 14 -7.40 0.13 33.79
N LYS A 15 -7.76 0.96 32.80
CA LYS A 15 -7.32 0.70 31.42
C LYS A 15 -5.86 1.04 31.25
N PRO A 16 -5.01 0.14 30.68
CA PRO A 16 -3.64 0.48 30.34
C PRO A 16 -3.59 1.68 29.40
N ILE A 17 -2.74 2.65 29.68
CA ILE A 17 -2.50 3.79 28.78
C ILE A 17 -1.44 3.42 27.74
N LEU A 18 -0.52 2.52 28.12
CA LEU A 18 0.55 2.03 27.27
C LEU A 18 0.35 0.52 27.04
N ASN A 19 0.49 0.09 25.80
CA ASN A 19 0.42 -1.32 25.37
C ASN A 19 -0.93 -2.01 25.64
N SER A 20 -2.04 -1.28 25.62
CA SER A 20 -3.36 -1.94 25.56
C SER A 20 -3.60 -2.51 24.17
N THR A 21 -4.31 -3.65 24.09
CA THR A 21 -4.80 -4.19 22.82
C THR A 21 -5.44 -3.09 21.96
N GLY A 22 -5.02 -2.99 20.71
CA GLY A 22 -5.45 -1.94 19.80
C GLY A 22 -4.62 -0.65 19.83
N SER A 23 -3.62 -0.52 20.73
CA SER A 23 -2.73 0.64 20.72
C SER A 23 -1.81 0.61 19.50
N ILE A 24 -1.56 1.77 18.91
CA ILE A 24 -0.53 1.94 17.87
C ILE A 24 0.82 2.01 18.56
N LEU A 25 1.73 1.10 18.20
CA LEU A 25 3.06 0.98 18.82
C LEU A 25 4.14 1.66 17.99
N GLN A 26 4.06 1.58 16.67
CA GLN A 26 4.96 2.25 15.73
C GLN A 26 4.27 2.53 14.40
N VAL A 27 4.77 3.53 13.67
CA VAL A 27 4.26 3.93 12.36
C VAL A 27 5.44 4.17 11.43
N ASN A 28 5.43 3.53 10.27
CA ASN A 28 6.39 3.78 9.19
C ASN A 28 5.63 4.11 7.90
N GLN A 29 6.19 5.02 7.12
CA GLN A 29 5.61 5.44 5.84
C GLN A 29 6.68 5.61 4.78
N THR A 30 6.34 5.25 3.55
CA THR A 30 7.08 5.62 2.35
C THR A 30 6.17 6.41 1.44
N VAL A 31 6.68 7.54 0.94
CA VAL A 31 6.02 8.40 -0.04
C VAL A 31 6.83 8.37 -1.33
N LYS A 32 6.15 8.13 -2.44
CA LYS A 32 6.74 8.18 -3.79
C LYS A 32 6.21 9.39 -4.52
N THR A 33 7.11 10.29 -4.91
CA THR A 33 6.78 11.55 -5.62
C THR A 33 7.17 11.52 -7.09
N ASP A 34 8.11 10.63 -7.45
CA ASP A 34 8.54 10.39 -8.83
C ASP A 34 7.61 9.41 -9.55
N VAL A 35 7.72 9.36 -10.85
CA VAL A 35 6.96 8.43 -11.70
C VAL A 35 7.59 7.04 -11.68
N PHE A 36 6.75 6.01 -11.73
CA PHE A 36 7.14 4.67 -12.12
C PHE A 36 6.32 4.23 -13.32
N SER A 37 6.93 3.47 -14.25
CA SER A 37 6.25 2.90 -15.41
C SER A 37 6.70 1.48 -15.68
N THR A 38 5.79 0.68 -16.22
CA THR A 38 6.10 -0.69 -16.68
C THR A 38 5.20 -1.09 -17.84
N THR A 39 5.78 -1.80 -18.82
CA THR A 39 5.05 -2.49 -19.89
C THR A 39 4.87 -3.98 -19.59
N SER A 40 5.41 -4.44 -18.44
CA SER A 40 5.35 -5.84 -18.05
C SER A 40 3.91 -6.32 -17.86
N THR A 41 3.57 -7.43 -18.46
CA THR A 41 2.31 -8.15 -18.24
C THR A 41 2.38 -9.06 -17.02
N THR A 42 3.54 -9.18 -16.38
CA THR A 42 3.71 -9.82 -15.07
C THR A 42 3.91 -8.77 -13.98
N TYR A 43 3.46 -9.07 -12.77
CA TYR A 43 3.56 -8.16 -11.65
C TYR A 43 5.01 -7.80 -11.33
N THR A 44 5.30 -6.51 -11.26
CA THR A 44 6.62 -5.92 -11.03
C THR A 44 6.58 -4.99 -9.83
N ASP A 45 7.60 -5.05 -8.97
CA ASP A 45 7.73 -4.15 -7.82
C ASP A 45 7.75 -2.68 -8.27
N VAL A 46 6.91 -1.85 -7.65
CA VAL A 46 6.97 -0.40 -7.84
C VAL A 46 8.17 0.13 -7.05
N THR A 47 9.26 0.44 -7.76
CA THR A 47 10.48 0.97 -7.15
C THR A 47 10.17 2.23 -6.32
N GLY A 48 10.64 2.26 -5.07
CA GLY A 48 10.41 3.38 -4.17
C GLY A 48 9.04 3.38 -3.48
N LEU A 49 8.23 2.30 -3.60
CA LEU A 49 6.94 2.17 -2.93
C LEU A 49 6.89 0.87 -2.11
N SER A 50 7.80 0.77 -1.16
CA SER A 50 7.87 -0.29 -0.16
C SER A 50 8.20 0.29 1.21
N VAL A 51 7.71 -0.35 2.27
CA VAL A 51 7.95 0.05 3.66
C VAL A 51 8.18 -1.19 4.51
N SER A 52 9.16 -1.14 5.41
CA SER A 52 9.46 -2.24 6.32
C SER A 52 9.11 -1.86 7.75
N ILE A 53 8.69 -2.86 8.52
CA ILE A 53 8.38 -2.77 9.94
C ILE A 53 8.83 -4.05 10.64
N THR A 54 9.30 -3.92 11.88
CA THR A 54 9.67 -5.08 12.71
C THR A 54 8.71 -5.16 13.89
N PRO A 55 7.73 -6.08 13.85
CA PRO A 55 6.74 -6.18 14.93
C PRO A 55 7.41 -6.57 16.25
N SER A 56 6.95 -5.99 17.34
CA SER A 56 7.47 -6.26 18.69
C SER A 56 6.92 -7.54 19.33
N SER A 57 5.82 -8.09 18.77
CA SER A 57 5.21 -9.36 19.20
C SER A 57 4.59 -10.09 18.01
N THR A 58 4.57 -11.42 18.08
CA THR A 58 3.90 -12.29 17.09
C THR A 58 2.37 -12.19 17.14
N SER A 59 1.80 -11.68 18.23
CA SER A 59 0.35 -11.43 18.37
C SER A 59 -0.08 -10.11 17.72
N ASN A 60 0.86 -9.17 17.51
CA ASN A 60 0.55 -7.87 16.97
C ASN A 60 0.14 -7.94 15.51
N LYS A 61 -0.69 -6.98 15.12
CA LYS A 61 -1.17 -6.83 13.75
C LYS A 61 -0.53 -5.62 13.07
N ILE A 62 -0.51 -5.63 11.76
CA ILE A 62 -0.01 -4.50 10.98
C ILE A 62 -1.16 -3.94 10.15
N LEU A 63 -1.55 -2.71 10.44
CA LEU A 63 -2.49 -1.96 9.61
C LEU A 63 -1.72 -1.36 8.44
N VAL A 64 -2.05 -1.78 7.23
CA VAL A 64 -1.45 -1.30 5.98
C VAL A 64 -2.44 -0.37 5.29
N ILE A 65 -2.04 0.87 5.06
CA ILE A 65 -2.82 1.86 4.32
C ILE A 65 -2.04 2.24 3.07
N GLY A 66 -2.67 2.10 1.89
CA GLY A 66 -2.10 2.51 0.62
C GLY A 66 -2.90 3.62 -0.04
N HIS A 67 -2.19 4.59 -0.57
CA HIS A 67 -2.70 5.59 -1.51
C HIS A 67 -1.91 5.46 -2.81
N MET A 68 -2.61 5.05 -3.86
CA MET A 68 -2.03 4.79 -5.18
C MET A 68 -2.62 5.73 -6.20
N SER A 69 -1.79 6.42 -6.95
CA SER A 69 -2.19 7.20 -8.10
C SER A 69 -1.79 6.48 -9.39
N LEU A 70 -2.77 5.93 -10.09
CA LEU A 70 -2.59 5.04 -11.23
C LEU A 70 -2.94 5.72 -12.54
N GLY A 71 -2.20 5.39 -13.58
CA GLY A 71 -2.50 5.74 -14.95
C GLY A 71 -2.15 4.64 -15.93
N VAL A 72 -2.53 4.84 -17.18
CA VAL A 72 -2.22 3.96 -18.30
C VAL A 72 -1.96 4.80 -19.56
N SER A 73 -1.21 4.26 -20.52
CA SER A 73 -0.73 4.99 -21.69
C SER A 73 -1.76 5.17 -22.83
N THR A 74 -3.04 5.02 -22.55
CA THR A 74 -4.11 5.12 -23.56
C THR A 74 -5.43 5.53 -22.93
N VAL A 75 -6.34 6.09 -23.72
CA VAL A 75 -7.74 6.34 -23.36
C VAL A 75 -8.65 5.14 -23.63
N ASP A 76 -8.15 4.11 -24.31
CA ASP A 76 -8.85 2.87 -24.56
C ASP A 76 -9.05 2.07 -23.26
N ARG A 77 -9.89 1.03 -23.32
CA ARG A 77 -10.31 0.22 -22.15
C ARG A 77 -9.23 -0.72 -21.60
N TYR A 78 -7.99 -0.28 -21.55
CA TYR A 78 -6.90 -1.07 -20.96
C TYR A 78 -6.74 -0.79 -19.47
N ALA A 79 -6.22 -1.77 -18.75
CA ALA A 79 -6.14 -1.73 -17.30
C ALA A 79 -4.70 -1.77 -16.77
N THR A 80 -4.51 -1.11 -15.64
CA THR A 80 -3.40 -1.34 -14.71
C THR A 80 -3.92 -2.16 -13.55
N PHE A 81 -3.26 -3.28 -13.26
CA PHE A 81 -3.57 -4.15 -12.12
C PHE A 81 -2.52 -3.99 -11.04
N GLY A 82 -2.95 -4.01 -9.78
CA GLY A 82 -2.05 -3.88 -8.66
C GLY A 82 -2.37 -4.84 -7.52
N LYS A 83 -1.34 -5.20 -6.76
CA LYS A 83 -1.46 -6.04 -5.59
C LYS A 83 -0.55 -5.60 -4.44
N LEU A 84 -1.01 -5.87 -3.23
CA LEU A 84 -0.23 -5.72 -2.01
C LEU A 84 0.54 -7.02 -1.75
N VAL A 85 1.83 -6.90 -1.47
CA VAL A 85 2.73 -8.02 -1.20
C VAL A 85 3.41 -7.83 0.14
N ARG A 86 3.41 -8.87 0.98
CA ARG A 86 4.21 -8.97 2.19
C ARG A 86 5.41 -9.86 1.94
N ASN A 87 6.61 -9.32 1.96
CA ASN A 87 7.84 -9.99 1.55
C ASN A 87 7.73 -10.55 0.11
N SER A 88 7.41 -11.83 -0.03
CA SER A 88 7.16 -12.52 -1.30
C SER A 88 5.73 -13.08 -1.42
N THR A 89 4.87 -12.84 -0.43
CA THR A 89 3.52 -13.40 -0.37
C THR A 89 2.51 -12.36 -0.77
N ASP A 90 1.66 -12.68 -1.73
CA ASP A 90 0.51 -11.86 -2.09
C ASP A 90 -0.50 -11.88 -0.95
N ILE A 91 -0.91 -10.70 -0.49
CA ILE A 91 -1.90 -10.52 0.57
C ILE A 91 -3.02 -9.59 0.11
N TYR A 92 -4.18 -9.65 0.77
CA TYR A 92 -5.34 -8.81 0.45
C TYR A 92 -5.70 -8.85 -1.04
N ILE A 93 -5.75 -10.05 -1.60
CA ILE A 93 -6.13 -10.29 -3.00
C ILE A 93 -7.50 -10.96 -3.08
N ALA A 94 -8.22 -10.68 -4.17
CA ALA A 94 -9.53 -11.25 -4.44
C ALA A 94 -9.51 -12.78 -4.58
N ASP A 95 -10.65 -13.43 -4.43
CA ASP A 95 -10.83 -14.86 -4.66
C ASP A 95 -10.63 -15.22 -6.14
N SER A 96 -10.28 -16.48 -6.38
CA SER A 96 -10.14 -17.00 -7.74
C SER A 96 -11.51 -17.07 -8.45
N ALA A 97 -11.56 -16.59 -9.69
CA ALA A 97 -12.78 -16.60 -10.51
C ALA A 97 -12.44 -16.87 -11.98
N GLY A 98 -12.29 -18.14 -12.34
CA GLY A 98 -11.91 -18.56 -13.70
C GLY A 98 -10.54 -18.00 -14.10
N SER A 99 -10.48 -17.37 -15.28
CA SER A 99 -9.25 -16.77 -15.83
C SER A 99 -9.04 -15.29 -15.40
N ARG A 100 -9.86 -14.78 -14.49
CA ARG A 100 -9.75 -13.37 -14.05
C ARG A 100 -8.50 -13.16 -13.23
N ASP A 101 -7.84 -12.01 -13.45
CA ASP A 101 -6.75 -11.56 -12.61
C ASP A 101 -7.21 -11.36 -11.16
N ARG A 102 -6.31 -11.70 -10.25
CA ARG A 102 -6.49 -11.49 -8.83
C ARG A 102 -5.57 -10.37 -8.39
N GLY A 103 -6.13 -9.34 -7.79
CA GLY A 103 -5.37 -8.20 -7.31
C GLY A 103 -6.01 -7.58 -6.08
N THR A 104 -5.33 -6.60 -5.51
CA THR A 104 -5.84 -5.73 -4.44
C THR A 104 -6.66 -4.60 -5.03
N PHE A 105 -6.24 -4.10 -6.20
CA PHE A 105 -6.88 -2.99 -6.91
C PHE A 105 -6.61 -3.07 -8.40
N SER A 106 -7.44 -2.40 -9.17
CA SER A 106 -7.23 -2.20 -10.61
C SER A 106 -7.75 -0.83 -11.03
N TYR A 107 -7.19 -0.29 -12.08
CA TYR A 107 -7.66 0.90 -12.76
C TYR A 107 -7.83 0.60 -14.25
N GLN A 108 -9.00 0.84 -14.79
CA GLN A 108 -9.26 0.75 -16.22
C GLN A 108 -9.58 2.16 -16.75
N GLN A 109 -8.83 2.58 -17.75
CA GLN A 109 -9.04 3.86 -18.41
C GLN A 109 -10.38 3.86 -19.18
N GLY A 110 -11.12 4.93 -19.03
CA GLY A 110 -12.44 5.11 -19.66
C GLY A 110 -12.61 6.50 -20.30
N GLY A 111 -11.62 6.96 -21.08
CA GLY A 111 -11.69 8.26 -21.77
C GLY A 111 -11.21 9.45 -20.94
N PHE A 112 -10.66 9.24 -19.73
CA PHE A 112 -10.08 10.27 -18.88
C PHE A 112 -8.55 10.18 -18.91
N GLU A 113 -7.85 11.28 -19.14
CA GLU A 113 -6.39 11.30 -19.35
C GLU A 113 -5.58 11.39 -18.06
N GLY A 114 -6.20 11.86 -16.98
CA GLY A 114 -5.53 12.04 -15.68
C GLY A 114 -5.31 10.73 -14.92
N PRO A 115 -4.43 10.76 -13.89
CA PRO A 115 -4.28 9.63 -13.00
C PRO A 115 -5.48 9.50 -12.06
N LEU A 116 -5.85 8.26 -11.72
CA LEU A 116 -6.88 7.97 -10.73
C LEU A 116 -6.26 7.60 -9.39
N SER A 117 -6.71 8.24 -8.32
CA SER A 117 -6.32 7.90 -6.96
C SER A 117 -7.17 6.77 -6.40
N LEU A 118 -6.51 5.70 -5.95
CA LEU A 118 -7.11 4.56 -5.29
C LEU A 118 -6.52 4.39 -3.88
N HIS A 119 -7.35 3.90 -2.97
CA HIS A 119 -6.95 3.66 -1.60
C HIS A 119 -7.27 2.22 -1.20
N PHE A 120 -6.45 1.65 -0.35
CA PHE A 120 -6.75 0.40 0.33
C PHE A 120 -6.34 0.47 1.81
N CYS A 121 -7.03 -0.32 2.62
CA CYS A 121 -6.74 -0.47 4.04
C CYS A 121 -6.89 -1.95 4.39
N TYR A 122 -5.84 -2.55 4.98
CA TYR A 122 -5.82 -3.97 5.32
C TYR A 122 -5.13 -4.20 6.66
N LEU A 123 -5.77 -4.95 7.53
CA LEU A 123 -5.20 -5.35 8.82
C LEU A 123 -4.59 -6.75 8.69
N ASP A 124 -3.27 -6.81 8.56
CA ASP A 124 -2.50 -8.04 8.41
C ASP A 124 -2.13 -8.66 9.76
N SER A 125 -1.95 -9.97 9.77
CA SER A 125 -1.45 -10.75 10.90
C SER A 125 -0.18 -11.50 10.48
N PRO A 126 1.00 -10.85 10.51
CA PRO A 126 2.24 -11.44 10.00
C PRO A 126 2.79 -12.56 10.89
N ALA A 127 2.37 -12.61 12.16
CA ALA A 127 2.77 -13.60 13.17
C ALA A 127 4.30 -13.78 13.29
N THR A 128 5.05 -12.67 13.25
CA THR A 128 6.53 -12.67 13.31
C THR A 128 7.04 -11.44 14.03
N THR A 129 8.23 -11.55 14.58
CA THR A 129 9.04 -10.43 15.11
C THR A 129 10.23 -10.10 14.21
N SER A 130 10.31 -10.70 13.02
CA SER A 130 11.32 -10.37 12.01
C SER A 130 10.90 -9.17 11.18
N SER A 131 11.89 -8.48 10.60
CA SER A 131 11.61 -7.39 9.66
C SER A 131 10.74 -7.88 8.51
N THR A 132 9.63 -7.19 8.31
CA THR A 132 8.60 -7.52 7.32
C THR A 132 8.42 -6.34 6.39
N THR A 133 8.56 -6.58 5.08
CA THR A 133 8.42 -5.56 4.05
C THR A 133 7.06 -5.67 3.37
N TYR A 134 6.33 -4.56 3.34
CA TYR A 134 5.10 -4.39 2.56
C TYR A 134 5.43 -3.55 1.33
N LYS A 135 4.99 -4.02 0.17
CA LYS A 135 5.25 -3.37 -1.12
C LYS A 135 4.08 -3.50 -2.06
N VAL A 136 4.06 -2.61 -3.04
CA VAL A 136 3.08 -2.64 -4.12
C VAL A 136 3.73 -3.18 -5.38
N GLN A 137 3.04 -4.08 -6.06
CA GLN A 137 3.37 -4.51 -7.41
C GLN A 137 2.27 -4.09 -8.36
N ILE A 138 2.65 -3.71 -9.59
CA ILE A 138 1.71 -3.48 -10.68
C ILE A 138 2.12 -4.26 -11.93
N ARG A 139 1.15 -4.46 -12.82
CA ARG A 139 1.37 -4.93 -14.18
C ARG A 139 0.51 -4.14 -15.17
N ALA A 140 0.97 -4.08 -16.39
CA ALA A 140 0.21 -3.53 -17.50
C ALA A 140 -0.65 -4.61 -18.17
N GLU A 141 -1.68 -4.19 -18.88
CA GLU A 141 -2.33 -4.97 -19.91
C GLU A 141 -1.67 -4.64 -21.26
N SER A 142 -1.19 -5.68 -21.96
CA SER A 142 -0.52 -5.49 -23.25
C SER A 142 -1.49 -4.95 -24.32
N PRO A 143 -1.07 -3.99 -25.18
CA PRO A 143 0.29 -3.49 -25.39
C PRO A 143 0.63 -2.19 -24.62
N GLN A 144 -0.10 -1.87 -23.54
CA GLN A 144 -0.04 -0.58 -22.86
C GLN A 144 1.07 -0.49 -21.80
N THR A 145 1.30 0.74 -21.32
CA THR A 145 2.18 1.03 -20.18
C THR A 145 1.34 1.41 -18.99
N ALA A 146 1.58 0.76 -17.85
CA ALA A 146 1.02 1.11 -16.56
C ALA A 146 1.89 2.18 -15.88
N TYR A 147 1.27 3.15 -15.26
CA TYR A 147 1.95 4.27 -14.58
C TYR A 147 1.56 4.38 -13.10
N ILE A 148 2.52 4.87 -12.32
CA ILE A 148 2.31 5.43 -10.97
C ILE A 148 2.66 6.92 -11.04
N ASN A 149 1.82 7.76 -10.43
CA ASN A 149 1.98 9.21 -10.26
C ASN A 149 1.91 10.03 -11.55
N ARG A 150 1.33 9.46 -12.62
CA ARG A 150 1.04 10.20 -13.86
C ARG A 150 -0.13 9.59 -14.60
N GLY A 151 -0.75 10.40 -15.45
CA GLY A 151 -1.76 9.97 -16.42
C GLY A 151 -1.19 9.61 -17.80
N LEU A 152 -2.06 9.62 -18.82
CA LEU A 152 -1.78 9.24 -20.19
C LEU A 152 -0.70 10.09 -20.83
N GLU A 153 -0.79 11.43 -20.69
CA GLU A 153 0.10 12.36 -21.36
C GLU A 153 1.54 12.16 -20.92
N ALA A 154 2.37 11.71 -21.84
CA ALA A 154 3.71 11.26 -21.53
C ALA A 154 4.70 12.41 -21.39
N ASP A 155 4.67 13.34 -22.33
CA ASP A 155 5.79 14.24 -22.61
C ASP A 155 5.35 15.70 -22.73
N GLY A 156 4.04 15.97 -22.63
CA GLY A 156 3.49 17.32 -22.66
C GLY A 156 3.51 17.97 -21.26
N ASP A 157 3.97 19.19 -21.18
CA ASP A 157 3.75 20.07 -20.03
C ASP A 157 2.29 20.55 -20.06
N SER A 158 1.38 19.63 -19.69
CA SER A 158 -0.06 19.90 -19.72
C SER A 158 -0.61 20.06 -18.32
N ALA A 159 -1.25 21.19 -18.07
CA ALA A 159 -1.89 21.50 -16.79
C ALA A 159 -3.07 20.56 -16.45
N ILE A 160 -3.62 19.83 -17.44
CA ILE A 160 -4.74 18.90 -17.25
C ILE A 160 -4.31 17.47 -16.89
N THR A 161 -3.00 17.16 -16.97
CA THR A 161 -2.47 15.85 -16.61
C THR A 161 -1.45 15.99 -15.45
N PRO A 162 -1.93 16.23 -14.23
CA PRO A 162 -1.05 16.56 -13.11
C PRO A 162 -0.13 15.41 -12.73
N ARG A 163 1.01 15.75 -12.17
CA ARG A 163 1.83 14.84 -11.38
C ARG A 163 1.21 14.69 -10.00
N THR A 164 1.26 13.49 -9.47
CA THR A 164 0.62 13.13 -8.21
C THR A 164 1.60 12.36 -7.32
N VAL A 165 1.15 11.92 -6.16
CA VAL A 165 1.96 11.15 -5.20
C VAL A 165 1.26 9.84 -4.87
N SER A 166 2.06 8.84 -4.52
CA SER A 166 1.59 7.59 -3.91
C SER A 166 2.29 7.35 -2.58
N SER A 167 1.65 6.64 -1.68
CA SER A 167 2.25 6.31 -0.39
C SER A 167 1.78 4.95 0.12
N ILE A 168 2.62 4.35 0.96
CA ILE A 168 2.28 3.18 1.75
C ILE A 168 2.66 3.44 3.20
N THR A 169 1.72 3.25 4.11
CA THR A 169 1.88 3.42 5.56
C THR A 169 1.59 2.11 6.24
N VAL A 170 2.42 1.75 7.21
CA VAL A 170 2.21 0.60 8.09
C VAL A 170 2.22 1.04 9.54
N MET A 171 1.28 0.52 10.32
CA MET A 171 1.14 0.79 11.75
C MET A 171 1.09 -0.54 12.50
N GLU A 172 1.96 -0.72 13.48
CA GLU A 172 1.85 -1.86 14.39
C GLU A 172 0.76 -1.61 15.42
N ILE A 173 -0.17 -2.55 15.50
CA ILE A 173 -1.30 -2.54 16.44
C ILE A 173 -1.07 -3.64 17.47
N SER A 174 -1.09 -3.29 18.75
CA SER A 174 -0.98 -4.25 19.86
C SER A 174 -2.09 -5.29 19.79
N GLY A 175 -1.76 -6.56 19.79
CA GLY A 175 -2.66 -7.71 19.84
C GLY A 175 -2.92 -8.21 21.26
#